data_5875f0c65dae4752da99b5bcbc6192c2
#
_entry.id   5875f0c65dae4752da99b5bcbc6192c2
#
_cell.length_a   1.000
_cell.length_b   1.000
_cell.length_c   1.000
_cell.angle_alpha   90.00
_cell.angle_beta   90.00
_cell.angle_gamma   90.00
#
_symmetry.space_group_name_H-M   'P 1'
#
loop_
_entity.id
_entity.type
_entity.pdbx_description
1 polymer ?
#
loop_
_entity_poly.entity_id
_entity_poly.type
_entity_poly.pdbx_seq_one_letter_code
_entity_poly.pdbx_strand_id
1 'polypeptide(L)'
;LNTTTQRNYSQFLLIRERKIISQGGSDKMRNRFDRQMESLNSQLTHMGELCEVAISRAAKALRNGDSNQAMNVVEADQEIDHMEKDIERLCLRLLLQQQPVARDLRQISAALKMITDMERIGDQASDIAEIIISAGMNETNEIPEIDKMASAVSKMVHDSVASYVQRDLELAREVIEQDDAVDELFEMVKKKLMHLISAGDEDGSTAIDLIMVSKYLERIGDHATNIAEWVEFSITGVHKESHI
;
A
#
# COMPACT_ATOMS: atom_id res chain seq x y z
N LEU A 1 -50.13 12.68 49.53
CA LEU A 1 -49.58 12.68 48.19
C LEU A 1 -48.89 11.37 47.91
N ASN A 2 -49.38 10.71 46.86
CA ASN A 2 -49.28 9.31 46.51
C ASN A 2 -47.82 8.77 46.39
N THR A 3 -47.50 7.72 47.15
CA THR A 3 -46.24 6.94 47.08
C THR A 3 -45.93 6.37 45.69
N THR A 4 -46.97 6.19 44.87
CA THR A 4 -46.85 5.71 43.46
C THR A 4 -46.24 6.77 42.55
N THR A 5 -46.58 8.05 42.73
CA THR A 5 -46.05 9.17 41.93
C THR A 5 -44.56 9.43 42.21
N GLN A 6 -44.14 9.28 43.46
CA GLN A 6 -42.73 9.42 43.85
C GLN A 6 -41.86 8.28 43.29
N ARG A 7 -42.36 7.02 43.26
CA ARG A 7 -41.66 5.89 42.64
C ARG A 7 -41.47 6.08 41.13
N ASN A 8 -42.50 6.54 40.43
CA ASN A 8 -42.41 6.78 39.00
C ASN A 8 -41.42 7.91 38.64
N TYR A 9 -41.33 8.96 39.46
CA TYR A 9 -40.39 10.07 39.27
C TYR A 9 -38.93 9.62 39.48
N SER A 10 -38.68 8.80 40.51
CA SER A 10 -37.33 8.25 40.79
C SER A 10 -36.89 7.28 39.68
N GLN A 11 -37.81 6.43 39.15
CA GLN A 11 -37.51 5.58 38.02
C GLN A 11 -37.22 6.36 36.73
N PHE A 12 -37.94 7.44 36.48
CA PHE A 12 -37.72 8.32 35.31
C PHE A 12 -36.38 9.04 35.38
N LEU A 13 -35.95 9.51 36.56
CA LEU A 13 -34.65 10.13 36.80
C LEU A 13 -33.51 9.10 36.59
N LEU A 14 -33.63 7.90 37.11
CA LEU A 14 -32.65 6.82 36.93
C LEU A 14 -32.48 6.41 35.46
N ILE A 15 -33.57 6.38 34.69
CA ILE A 15 -33.55 6.07 33.26
C ILE A 15 -32.86 7.24 32.49
N ARG A 16 -33.14 8.48 32.88
CA ARG A 16 -32.54 9.68 32.26
C ARG A 16 -31.04 9.77 32.55
N GLU A 17 -30.64 9.52 33.80
CA GLU A 17 -29.20 9.49 34.16
C GLU A 17 -28.45 8.35 33.46
N ARG A 18 -29.02 7.14 33.38
CA ARG A 18 -28.43 6.04 32.61
C ARG A 18 -28.29 6.37 31.13
N LYS A 19 -29.25 7.11 30.53
CA LYS A 19 -29.22 7.52 29.14
C LYS A 19 -28.14 8.59 28.87
N ILE A 20 -27.97 9.54 29.80
CA ILE A 20 -26.93 10.59 29.73
C ILE A 20 -25.53 9.96 29.91
N ILE A 21 -25.35 9.05 30.86
CA ILE A 21 -24.08 8.33 31.06
C ILE A 21 -23.75 7.44 29.86
N SER A 22 -24.75 6.77 29.26
CA SER A 22 -24.53 5.95 28.06
C SER A 22 -24.21 6.80 26.81
N GLN A 23 -24.81 7.97 26.65
CA GLN A 23 -24.50 8.89 25.54
C GLN A 23 -23.11 9.51 25.67
N GLY A 24 -22.73 9.98 26.85
CA GLY A 24 -21.40 10.54 27.10
C GLY A 24 -20.28 9.49 26.96
N GLY A 25 -20.54 8.23 27.30
CA GLY A 25 -19.62 7.11 27.08
C GLY A 25 -19.49 6.76 25.59
N SER A 26 -20.60 6.76 24.85
CA SER A 26 -20.63 6.51 23.41
C SER A 26 -19.88 7.58 22.62
N ASP A 27 -20.10 8.87 22.93
CA ASP A 27 -19.40 9.99 22.26
C ASP A 27 -17.89 9.96 22.52
N LYS A 28 -17.47 9.61 23.74
CA LYS A 28 -16.06 9.50 24.10
C LYS A 28 -15.38 8.30 23.41
N MET A 29 -16.10 7.19 23.25
CA MET A 29 -15.62 6.01 22.51
C MET A 29 -15.52 6.32 21.02
N ARG A 30 -16.51 7.00 20.41
CA ARG A 30 -16.51 7.39 19.01
C ARG A 30 -15.35 8.33 18.69
N ASN A 31 -15.13 9.35 19.49
CA ASN A 31 -14.00 10.28 19.35
C ASN A 31 -12.63 9.59 19.47
N ARG A 32 -12.54 8.48 20.22
CA ARG A 32 -11.31 7.69 20.29
C ARG A 32 -11.12 6.85 19.04
N PHE A 33 -12.19 6.24 18.53
CA PHE A 33 -12.18 5.47 17.30
C PHE A 33 -11.76 6.34 16.11
N ASP A 34 -12.38 7.51 15.94
CA ASP A 34 -12.10 8.42 14.84
C ASP A 34 -10.62 8.85 14.83
N ARG A 35 -10.04 9.18 16.01
CA ARG A 35 -8.60 9.47 16.12
C ARG A 35 -7.70 8.29 15.78
N GLN A 36 -8.11 7.06 16.09
CA GLN A 36 -7.35 5.87 15.73
C GLN A 36 -7.43 5.58 14.22
N MET A 37 -8.57 5.87 13.57
CA MET A 37 -8.71 5.80 12.12
C MET A 37 -7.87 6.87 11.42
N GLU A 38 -7.80 8.09 11.95
CA GLU A 38 -6.89 9.12 11.45
C GLU A 38 -5.41 8.68 11.57
N SER A 39 -5.04 8.06 12.70
CA SER A 39 -3.70 7.49 12.89
C SER A 39 -3.41 6.35 11.90
N LEU A 40 -4.40 5.49 11.61
CA LEU A 40 -4.28 4.43 10.61
C LEU A 40 -4.01 5.03 9.22
N ASN A 41 -4.79 6.02 8.81
CA ASN A 41 -4.60 6.71 7.53
C ASN A 41 -3.20 7.34 7.42
N SER A 42 -2.76 8.03 8.49
CA SER A 42 -1.42 8.65 8.52
C SER A 42 -0.30 7.62 8.41
N GLN A 43 -0.41 6.47 9.08
CA GLN A 43 0.59 5.40 9.02
C GLN A 43 0.62 4.73 7.64
N LEU A 44 -0.55 4.50 7.01
CA LEU A 44 -0.63 3.98 5.64
C LEU A 44 0.00 4.95 4.63
N THR A 45 -0.28 6.25 4.75
CA THR A 45 0.36 7.27 3.90
C THR A 45 1.88 7.22 4.05
N HIS A 46 2.37 7.16 5.29
CA HIS A 46 3.82 7.11 5.54
C HIS A 46 4.47 5.83 4.99
N MET A 47 3.82 4.67 5.14
CA MET A 47 4.30 3.42 4.55
C MET A 47 4.33 3.50 3.01
N GLY A 48 3.32 4.14 2.37
CA GLY A 48 3.32 4.41 0.93
C GLY A 48 4.50 5.28 0.50
N GLU A 49 4.79 6.36 1.23
CA GLU A 49 5.94 7.22 0.97
C GLU A 49 7.27 6.46 1.07
N LEU A 50 7.41 5.52 2.01
CA LEU A 50 8.59 4.67 2.11
C LEU A 50 8.73 3.76 0.89
N CYS A 51 7.65 3.14 0.41
CA CYS A 51 7.63 2.33 -0.80
C CYS A 51 8.05 3.16 -2.04
N GLU A 52 7.48 4.36 -2.21
CA GLU A 52 7.84 5.27 -3.31
C GLU A 52 9.32 5.65 -3.28
N VAL A 53 9.85 5.94 -2.10
CA VAL A 53 11.28 6.26 -1.90
C VAL A 53 12.16 5.05 -2.24
N ALA A 54 11.77 3.84 -1.84
CA ALA A 54 12.51 2.61 -2.16
C ALA A 54 12.57 2.37 -3.68
N ILE A 55 11.43 2.45 -4.39
CA ILE A 55 11.34 2.31 -5.85
C ILE A 55 12.24 3.36 -6.54
N SER A 56 12.10 4.63 -6.15
CA SER A 56 12.86 5.74 -6.76
C SER A 56 14.36 5.58 -6.56
N ARG A 57 14.80 5.15 -5.36
CA ARG A 57 16.22 4.91 -5.05
C ARG A 57 16.77 3.71 -5.80
N ALA A 58 16.02 2.61 -5.90
CA ALA A 58 16.41 1.42 -6.66
C ALA A 58 16.59 1.76 -8.16
N ALA A 59 15.64 2.46 -8.76
CA ALA A 59 15.72 2.91 -10.14
C ALA A 59 16.92 3.85 -10.39
N LYS A 60 17.18 4.76 -9.45
CA LYS A 60 18.34 5.65 -9.53
C LYS A 60 19.66 4.91 -9.36
N ALA A 61 19.73 3.93 -8.45
CA ALA A 61 20.91 3.08 -8.25
C ALA A 61 21.21 2.28 -9.52
N LEU A 62 20.19 1.73 -10.16
CA LEU A 62 20.31 1.03 -11.44
C LEU A 62 20.90 1.94 -12.53
N ARG A 63 20.32 3.12 -12.72
CA ARG A 63 20.75 4.06 -13.75
C ARG A 63 22.21 4.47 -13.60
N ASN A 64 22.64 4.70 -12.36
CA ASN A 64 23.97 5.21 -12.05
C ASN A 64 25.01 4.09 -11.83
N GLY A 65 24.61 2.82 -11.79
CA GLY A 65 25.47 1.72 -11.35
C GLY A 65 25.97 1.86 -9.91
N ASP A 66 25.16 2.47 -9.02
CA ASP A 66 25.58 2.86 -7.66
C ASP A 66 25.19 1.77 -6.64
N SER A 67 26.11 0.81 -6.43
CA SER A 67 25.93 -0.27 -5.44
C SER A 67 25.78 0.24 -3.99
N ASN A 68 26.34 1.42 -3.65
CA ASN A 68 26.16 1.97 -2.30
C ASN A 68 24.72 2.48 -2.12
N GLN A 69 24.17 3.13 -3.15
CA GLN A 69 22.78 3.55 -3.13
C GLN A 69 21.83 2.32 -3.09
N ALA A 70 22.17 1.25 -3.80
CA ALA A 70 21.43 -0.01 -3.74
C ALA A 70 21.46 -0.64 -2.33
N MET A 71 22.61 -0.67 -1.64
CA MET A 71 22.68 -1.13 -0.25
C MET A 71 21.76 -0.34 0.70
N ASN A 72 21.66 0.97 0.52
CA ASN A 72 20.74 1.79 1.31
C ASN A 72 19.26 1.43 1.09
N VAL A 73 18.90 0.90 -0.09
CA VAL A 73 17.51 0.43 -0.34
C VAL A 73 17.26 -0.85 0.43
N VAL A 74 18.18 -1.81 0.39
CA VAL A 74 18.07 -3.08 1.13
C VAL A 74 17.97 -2.83 2.64
N GLU A 75 18.77 -1.91 3.18
CA GLU A 75 18.71 -1.57 4.62
C GLU A 75 17.39 -0.87 5.00
N ALA A 76 16.87 -0.02 4.13
CA ALA A 76 15.65 0.74 4.37
C ALA A 76 14.37 -0.12 4.35
N ASP A 77 14.40 -1.29 3.72
CA ASP A 77 13.26 -2.21 3.65
C ASP A 77 12.78 -2.65 5.04
N GLN A 78 13.69 -2.77 6.01
CA GLN A 78 13.34 -3.07 7.41
C GLN A 78 12.38 -2.06 8.04
N GLU A 79 12.36 -0.81 7.55
CA GLU A 79 11.44 0.21 8.04
C GLU A 79 10.00 -0.06 7.54
N ILE A 80 9.87 -0.53 6.30
CA ILE A 80 8.58 -0.94 5.71
C ILE A 80 8.02 -2.14 6.49
N ASP A 81 8.85 -3.15 6.77
CA ASP A 81 8.51 -4.30 7.60
C ASP A 81 8.02 -3.92 9.01
N HIS A 82 8.67 -2.95 9.64
CA HIS A 82 8.26 -2.47 10.95
C HIS A 82 6.92 -1.74 10.88
N MET A 83 6.71 -0.94 9.83
CA MET A 83 5.45 -0.24 9.60
C MET A 83 4.29 -1.21 9.37
N GLU A 84 4.48 -2.29 8.60
CA GLU A 84 3.48 -3.34 8.44
C GLU A 84 3.00 -3.87 9.79
N LYS A 85 3.95 -4.29 10.65
CA LYS A 85 3.66 -4.85 11.98
C LYS A 85 2.98 -3.85 12.92
N ASP A 86 3.33 -2.56 12.82
CA ASP A 86 2.73 -1.51 13.64
C ASP A 86 1.29 -1.21 13.21
N ILE A 87 1.04 -1.14 11.90
CA ILE A 87 -0.29 -0.93 11.33
C ILE A 87 -1.18 -2.15 11.61
N GLU A 88 -0.66 -3.38 11.44
CA GLU A 88 -1.39 -4.59 11.80
C GLU A 88 -1.87 -4.56 13.26
N ARG A 89 -0.97 -4.24 14.19
CA ARG A 89 -1.30 -4.09 15.62
C ARG A 89 -2.35 -3.01 15.87
N LEU A 90 -2.32 -1.90 15.13
CA LEU A 90 -3.33 -0.86 15.22
C LEU A 90 -4.69 -1.35 14.72
N CYS A 91 -4.74 -2.02 13.57
CA CYS A 91 -5.96 -2.62 13.00
C CYS A 91 -6.59 -3.63 13.96
N LEU A 92 -5.79 -4.55 14.53
CA LEU A 92 -6.27 -5.52 15.51
C LEU A 92 -6.84 -4.83 16.77
N ARG A 93 -6.22 -3.77 17.27
CA ARG A 93 -6.78 -2.98 18.37
C ARG A 93 -8.11 -2.33 18.02
N LEU A 94 -8.24 -1.77 16.81
CA LEU A 94 -9.50 -1.19 16.32
C LEU A 94 -10.62 -2.23 16.27
N LEU A 95 -10.34 -3.42 15.77
CA LEU A 95 -11.30 -4.53 15.69
C LEU A 95 -11.75 -5.02 17.08
N LEU A 96 -10.82 -5.19 18.01
CA LEU A 96 -11.07 -5.78 19.31
C LEU A 96 -11.72 -4.82 20.32
N GLN A 97 -11.36 -3.53 20.28
CA GLN A 97 -11.71 -2.59 21.35
C GLN A 97 -12.90 -1.70 21.05
N GLN A 98 -13.29 -1.53 19.79
CA GLN A 98 -14.18 -0.44 19.38
C GLN A 98 -15.52 -0.90 18.78
N GLN A 99 -15.73 -2.20 18.60
CA GLN A 99 -16.96 -2.75 17.97
C GLN A 99 -17.33 -1.97 16.68
N PRO A 100 -16.46 -1.98 15.65
CA PRO A 100 -16.65 -1.19 14.44
C PRO A 100 -17.97 -1.56 13.73
N VAL A 101 -18.64 -0.58 13.16
CA VAL A 101 -19.81 -0.84 12.30
C VAL A 101 -19.35 -1.42 10.95
N ALA A 102 -20.29 -2.00 10.19
CA ALA A 102 -19.96 -2.73 8.97
C ALA A 102 -19.05 -1.97 7.99
N ARG A 103 -19.23 -0.65 7.86
CA ARG A 103 -18.38 0.21 7.02
C ARG A 103 -16.95 0.31 7.57
N ASP A 104 -16.81 0.56 8.87
CA ASP A 104 -15.52 0.72 9.53
C ASP A 104 -14.77 -0.63 9.50
N LEU A 105 -15.50 -1.76 9.67
CA LEU A 105 -14.94 -3.10 9.57
C LEU A 105 -14.34 -3.36 8.18
N ARG A 106 -15.01 -2.95 7.09
CA ARG A 106 -14.48 -3.11 5.73
C ARG A 106 -13.21 -2.28 5.52
N GLN A 107 -13.18 -1.04 6.01
CA GLN A 107 -11.99 -0.19 5.92
C GLN A 107 -10.79 -0.84 6.64
N ILE A 108 -10.96 -1.28 7.89
CA ILE A 108 -9.89 -1.91 8.65
C ILE A 108 -9.43 -3.22 7.98
N SER A 109 -10.38 -4.01 7.44
CA SER A 109 -10.06 -5.25 6.73
C SER A 109 -9.28 -5.00 5.43
N ALA A 110 -9.64 -3.96 4.69
CA ALA A 110 -8.88 -3.54 3.51
C ALA A 110 -7.47 -3.09 3.89
N ALA A 111 -7.32 -2.25 4.93
CA ALA A 111 -6.01 -1.82 5.43
C ALA A 111 -5.09 -3.00 5.77
N LEU A 112 -5.62 -4.05 6.44
CA LEU A 112 -4.86 -5.27 6.76
C LEU A 112 -4.37 -6.02 5.52
N LYS A 113 -5.06 -5.92 4.40
CA LYS A 113 -4.63 -6.52 3.14
C LYS A 113 -3.63 -5.64 2.41
N MET A 114 -3.90 -4.34 2.38
CA MET A 114 -3.04 -3.35 1.74
C MET A 114 -1.62 -3.37 2.31
N ILE A 115 -1.45 -3.46 3.64
CA ILE A 115 -0.11 -3.46 4.24
C ILE A 115 0.75 -4.65 3.81
N THR A 116 0.14 -5.80 3.54
CA THR A 116 0.85 -6.96 3.00
C THR A 116 1.32 -6.70 1.56
N ASP A 117 0.48 -6.09 0.72
CA ASP A 117 0.90 -5.69 -0.62
C ASP A 117 1.98 -4.58 -0.58
N MET A 118 1.90 -3.65 0.37
CA MET A 118 2.92 -2.60 0.57
C MET A 118 4.26 -3.16 1.05
N GLU A 119 4.27 -4.16 1.92
CA GLU A 119 5.48 -4.90 2.32
C GLU A 119 6.09 -5.59 1.10
N ARG A 120 5.28 -6.27 0.28
CA ARG A 120 5.75 -6.87 -0.97
C ARG A 120 6.35 -5.86 -1.94
N ILE A 121 5.83 -4.65 -2.01
CA ILE A 121 6.42 -3.56 -2.80
C ILE A 121 7.82 -3.20 -2.30
N GLY A 122 8.02 -3.14 -0.98
CA GLY A 122 9.33 -2.95 -0.36
C GLY A 122 10.29 -4.09 -0.72
N ASP A 123 9.87 -5.35 -0.51
CA ASP A 123 10.61 -6.56 -0.90
C ASP A 123 11.07 -6.49 -2.36
N GLN A 124 10.17 -6.15 -3.32
CA GLN A 124 10.52 -6.09 -4.74
C GLN A 124 11.53 -4.97 -5.04
N ALA A 125 11.44 -3.82 -4.36
CA ALA A 125 12.43 -2.75 -4.51
C ALA A 125 13.80 -3.16 -3.94
N SER A 126 13.82 -3.92 -2.85
CA SER A 126 15.01 -4.51 -2.24
C SER A 126 15.62 -5.58 -3.17
N ASP A 127 14.82 -6.47 -3.78
CA ASP A 127 15.24 -7.47 -4.76
C ASP A 127 15.93 -6.81 -5.97
N ILE A 128 15.39 -5.70 -6.48
CA ILE A 128 16.02 -4.89 -7.55
C ILE A 128 17.41 -4.41 -7.10
N ALA A 129 17.50 -3.90 -5.88
CA ALA A 129 18.77 -3.41 -5.33
C ALA A 129 19.80 -4.54 -5.15
N GLU A 130 19.39 -5.73 -4.72
CA GLU A 130 20.25 -6.91 -4.60
C GLU A 130 20.81 -7.36 -5.96
N ILE A 131 20.00 -7.29 -7.03
CA ILE A 131 20.48 -7.56 -8.40
C ILE A 131 21.58 -6.58 -8.78
N ILE A 132 21.37 -5.28 -8.54
CA ILE A 132 22.36 -4.24 -8.87
C ILE A 132 23.69 -4.49 -8.17
N ILE A 133 23.64 -4.88 -6.89
CA ILE A 133 24.83 -5.19 -6.08
C ILE A 133 25.53 -6.45 -6.61
N SER A 134 24.78 -7.56 -6.80
CA SER A 134 25.34 -8.87 -7.16
C SER A 134 25.90 -8.90 -8.58
N ALA A 135 25.25 -8.23 -9.50
CA ALA A 135 25.69 -8.12 -10.89
C ALA A 135 26.84 -7.11 -11.09
N GLY A 136 27.12 -6.27 -10.09
CA GLY A 136 28.11 -5.19 -10.23
C GLY A 136 27.76 -4.26 -11.40
N MET A 137 26.49 -3.95 -11.58
CA MET A 137 26.01 -3.18 -12.73
C MET A 137 26.71 -1.84 -12.84
N ASN A 138 27.12 -1.52 -14.07
CA ASN A 138 27.61 -0.20 -14.43
C ASN A 138 26.43 0.71 -14.82
N GLU A 139 26.70 1.97 -15.10
CA GLU A 139 25.71 2.93 -15.57
C GLU A 139 24.91 2.37 -16.77
N THR A 140 23.58 2.32 -16.65
CA THR A 140 22.70 1.75 -17.66
C THR A 140 21.77 2.83 -18.23
N ASN A 141 22.23 3.56 -19.25
CA ASN A 141 21.43 4.58 -19.93
C ASN A 141 20.66 4.07 -21.16
N GLU A 142 20.79 2.79 -21.49
CA GLU A 142 20.34 2.25 -22.78
C GLU A 142 18.85 1.85 -22.82
N ILE A 143 18.20 1.71 -21.64
CA ILE A 143 16.80 1.24 -21.57
C ILE A 143 15.93 2.21 -20.77
N PRO A 144 15.56 3.36 -21.38
CA PRO A 144 14.72 4.36 -20.71
C PRO A 144 13.31 3.86 -20.36
N GLU A 145 12.90 2.72 -20.91
CA GLU A 145 11.63 2.06 -20.58
C GLU A 145 11.58 1.60 -19.13
N ILE A 146 12.71 1.18 -18.53
CA ILE A 146 12.80 0.80 -17.12
C ILE A 146 12.56 2.01 -16.20
N ASP A 147 13.10 3.17 -16.53
CA ASP A 147 12.83 4.40 -15.79
C ASP A 147 11.34 4.81 -15.87
N LYS A 148 10.72 4.59 -17.03
CA LYS A 148 9.28 4.84 -17.21
C LYS A 148 8.45 3.87 -16.37
N MET A 149 8.82 2.57 -16.35
CA MET A 149 8.17 1.60 -15.47
C MET A 149 8.27 2.02 -14.00
N ALA A 150 9.48 2.34 -13.51
CA ALA A 150 9.68 2.77 -12.13
C ALA A 150 8.84 4.01 -11.78
N SER A 151 8.75 4.97 -12.70
CA SER A 151 7.92 6.17 -12.50
C SER A 151 6.43 5.86 -12.50
N ALA A 152 5.97 4.95 -13.38
CA ALA A 152 4.58 4.53 -13.48
C ALA A 152 4.15 3.79 -12.21
N VAL A 153 4.90 2.78 -11.77
CA VAL A 153 4.56 1.99 -10.59
C VAL A 153 4.65 2.81 -9.31
N SER A 154 5.61 3.74 -9.20
CA SER A 154 5.67 4.68 -8.06
C SER A 154 4.41 5.55 -7.99
N LYS A 155 3.90 6.03 -9.13
CA LYS A 155 2.63 6.75 -9.20
C LYS A 155 1.45 5.87 -8.82
N MET A 156 1.40 4.63 -9.29
CA MET A 156 0.33 3.67 -8.94
C MET A 156 0.29 3.40 -7.44
N VAL A 157 1.45 3.23 -6.79
CA VAL A 157 1.55 3.07 -5.32
C VAL A 157 1.00 4.31 -4.61
N HIS A 158 1.43 5.50 -5.00
CA HIS A 158 0.93 6.76 -4.45
C HIS A 158 -0.60 6.86 -4.56
N ASP A 159 -1.13 6.70 -5.77
CA ASP A 159 -2.54 6.89 -6.06
C ASP A 159 -3.40 5.82 -5.38
N SER A 160 -2.92 4.57 -5.26
CA SER A 160 -3.63 3.50 -4.56
C SER A 160 -3.81 3.81 -3.07
N VAL A 161 -2.76 4.26 -2.39
CA VAL A 161 -2.84 4.68 -0.97
C VAL A 161 -3.67 5.95 -0.81
N ALA A 162 -3.50 6.94 -1.69
CA ALA A 162 -4.29 8.15 -1.67
C ALA A 162 -5.79 7.88 -1.86
N SER A 163 -6.15 6.96 -2.76
CA SER A 163 -7.54 6.55 -2.99
C SER A 163 -8.20 5.94 -1.75
N TYR A 164 -7.45 5.18 -0.95
CA TYR A 164 -7.93 4.67 0.33
C TYR A 164 -8.20 5.78 1.34
N VAL A 165 -7.22 6.68 1.53
CA VAL A 165 -7.30 7.77 2.53
C VAL A 165 -8.41 8.75 2.18
N GLN A 166 -8.55 9.10 0.89
CA GLN A 166 -9.57 10.02 0.38
C GLN A 166 -10.92 9.34 0.14
N ARG A 167 -10.96 8.00 0.14
CA ARG A 167 -12.12 7.18 -0.23
C ARG A 167 -12.59 7.48 -1.65
N ASP A 168 -11.66 7.64 -2.55
CA ASP A 168 -11.90 7.97 -3.94
C ASP A 168 -11.93 6.69 -4.79
N LEU A 169 -13.15 6.30 -5.20
CA LEU A 169 -13.38 5.11 -6.00
C LEU A 169 -12.85 5.26 -7.43
N GLU A 170 -12.97 6.46 -7.99
CA GLU A 170 -12.53 6.72 -9.38
C GLU A 170 -11.00 6.65 -9.45
N LEU A 171 -10.30 7.27 -8.48
CA LEU A 171 -8.85 7.17 -8.42
C LEU A 171 -8.38 5.71 -8.24
N ALA A 172 -9.07 4.90 -7.43
CA ALA A 172 -8.76 3.47 -7.31
C ALA A 172 -8.90 2.73 -8.65
N ARG A 173 -9.94 3.01 -9.42
CA ARG A 173 -10.16 2.42 -10.74
C ARG A 173 -9.13 2.87 -11.77
N GLU A 174 -8.74 4.15 -11.72
CA GLU A 174 -7.66 4.66 -12.57
C GLU A 174 -6.33 3.92 -12.32
N VAL A 175 -6.03 3.56 -11.07
CA VAL A 175 -4.83 2.73 -10.75
C VAL A 175 -4.94 1.36 -11.39
N ILE A 176 -6.10 0.70 -11.30
CA ILE A 176 -6.31 -0.63 -11.91
C ILE A 176 -6.14 -0.57 -13.44
N GLU A 177 -6.60 0.50 -14.09
CA GLU A 177 -6.45 0.70 -15.53
C GLU A 177 -5.00 1.03 -15.94
N GLN A 178 -4.19 1.58 -15.05
CA GLN A 178 -2.78 1.90 -15.32
C GLN A 178 -1.89 0.65 -15.43
N ASP A 179 -2.31 -0.49 -14.92
CA ASP A 179 -1.59 -1.76 -14.95
C ASP A 179 -1.24 -2.20 -16.37
N ASP A 180 -2.17 -2.12 -17.29
CA ASP A 180 -1.97 -2.43 -18.72
C ASP A 180 -0.79 -1.65 -19.32
N ALA A 181 -0.59 -0.39 -18.90
CA ALA A 181 0.51 0.43 -19.40
C ALA A 181 1.87 -0.03 -18.87
N VAL A 182 1.93 -0.57 -17.64
CA VAL A 182 3.15 -1.15 -17.06
C VAL A 182 3.51 -2.45 -17.80
N ASP A 183 2.52 -3.29 -18.09
CA ASP A 183 2.67 -4.51 -18.87
C ASP A 183 3.19 -4.24 -20.29
N GLU A 184 2.67 -3.21 -20.95
CA GLU A 184 3.15 -2.79 -22.27
C GLU A 184 4.63 -2.36 -22.21
N LEU A 185 5.03 -1.61 -21.18
CA LEU A 185 6.42 -1.19 -20.98
C LEU A 185 7.33 -2.41 -20.74
N PHE A 186 6.90 -3.39 -19.94
CA PHE A 186 7.64 -4.63 -19.72
C PHE A 186 7.86 -5.40 -21.04
N GLU A 187 6.84 -5.53 -21.87
CA GLU A 187 6.96 -6.16 -23.21
C GLU A 187 7.90 -5.37 -24.15
N MET A 188 7.95 -4.04 -24.03
CA MET A 188 8.91 -3.21 -24.77
C MET A 188 10.34 -3.46 -24.33
N VAL A 189 10.59 -3.53 -23.00
CA VAL A 189 11.91 -3.85 -22.43
C VAL A 189 12.38 -5.21 -22.94
N LYS A 190 11.56 -6.25 -22.87
CA LYS A 190 11.88 -7.59 -23.37
C LYS A 190 12.30 -7.58 -24.83
N LYS A 191 11.52 -6.94 -25.68
CA LYS A 191 11.82 -6.86 -27.12
C LYS A 191 13.13 -6.14 -27.39
N LYS A 192 13.40 -5.06 -26.65
CA LYS A 192 14.63 -4.28 -26.80
C LYS A 192 15.86 -5.08 -26.36
N LEU A 193 15.80 -5.76 -25.20
CA LEU A 193 16.89 -6.60 -24.72
C LEU A 193 17.18 -7.78 -25.67
N MET A 194 16.14 -8.43 -26.20
CA MET A 194 16.31 -9.48 -27.21
C MET A 194 17.03 -8.95 -28.47
N HIS A 195 16.73 -7.72 -28.88
CA HIS A 195 17.40 -7.09 -30.03
C HIS A 195 18.87 -6.80 -29.74
N LEU A 196 19.20 -6.22 -28.57
CA LEU A 196 20.55 -5.92 -28.13
C LEU A 196 21.43 -7.18 -28.03
N ILE A 197 20.91 -8.27 -27.45
CA ILE A 197 21.59 -9.57 -27.40
C ILE A 197 21.87 -10.08 -28.83
N SER A 198 20.88 -10.01 -29.71
CA SER A 198 21.00 -10.51 -31.09
C SER A 198 21.99 -9.70 -31.93
N ALA A 199 22.15 -8.42 -31.65
CA ALA A 199 23.11 -7.53 -32.28
C ALA A 199 24.53 -7.70 -31.71
N GLY A 200 24.69 -8.33 -30.55
CA GLY A 200 25.96 -8.45 -29.82
C GLY A 200 26.35 -7.16 -29.08
N ASP A 201 25.40 -6.27 -28.87
CA ASP A 201 25.60 -4.96 -28.20
C ASP A 201 25.45 -5.07 -26.69
N GLU A 202 24.89 -6.18 -26.17
CA GLU A 202 24.70 -6.42 -24.74
C GLU A 202 25.15 -7.84 -24.35
N ASP A 203 25.74 -7.95 -23.16
CA ASP A 203 26.07 -9.26 -22.59
C ASP A 203 24.78 -9.96 -22.11
N GLY A 204 24.66 -11.25 -22.43
CA GLY A 204 23.46 -12.03 -22.09
C GLY A 204 23.18 -12.09 -20.59
N SER A 205 24.21 -11.97 -19.72
CA SER A 205 24.05 -11.93 -18.27
C SER A 205 23.36 -10.63 -17.83
N THR A 206 23.90 -9.50 -18.26
CA THR A 206 23.31 -8.19 -17.97
C THR A 206 21.87 -8.06 -18.48
N ALA A 207 21.61 -8.61 -19.67
CA ALA A 207 20.24 -8.59 -20.22
C ALA A 207 19.26 -9.42 -19.39
N ILE A 208 19.69 -10.56 -18.82
CA ILE A 208 18.87 -11.36 -17.90
C ILE A 208 18.57 -10.56 -16.62
N ASP A 209 19.59 -9.93 -16.04
CA ASP A 209 19.43 -9.12 -14.83
C ASP A 209 18.47 -7.94 -15.06
N LEU A 210 18.54 -7.28 -16.21
CA LEU A 210 17.63 -6.18 -16.58
C LEU A 210 16.18 -6.67 -16.82
N ILE A 211 16.00 -7.89 -17.36
CA ILE A 211 14.67 -8.51 -17.45
C ILE A 211 14.11 -8.79 -16.06
N MET A 212 14.95 -9.29 -15.13
CA MET A 212 14.51 -9.54 -13.75
C MET A 212 14.14 -8.26 -13.03
N VAL A 213 14.95 -7.19 -13.15
CA VAL A 213 14.60 -5.86 -12.63
C VAL A 213 13.24 -5.38 -13.17
N SER A 214 13.03 -5.51 -14.48
CA SER A 214 11.76 -5.11 -15.10
C SER A 214 10.58 -5.97 -14.60
N LYS A 215 10.80 -7.25 -14.35
CA LYS A 215 9.76 -8.14 -13.78
C LYS A 215 9.43 -7.77 -12.34
N TYR A 216 10.39 -7.34 -11.54
CA TYR A 216 10.10 -6.82 -10.20
C TYR A 216 9.32 -5.51 -10.25
N LEU A 217 9.62 -4.61 -11.20
CA LEU A 217 8.82 -3.40 -11.39
C LEU A 217 7.38 -3.71 -11.80
N GLU A 218 7.16 -4.67 -12.71
CA GLU A 218 5.81 -5.11 -13.07
C GLU A 218 5.07 -5.67 -11.86
N ARG A 219 5.71 -6.50 -11.03
CA ARG A 219 5.12 -7.02 -9.79
C ARG A 219 4.75 -5.91 -8.79
N ILE A 220 5.51 -4.83 -8.73
CA ILE A 220 5.14 -3.65 -7.93
C ILE A 220 3.82 -3.06 -8.47
N GLY A 221 3.63 -3.00 -9.78
CA GLY A 221 2.36 -2.61 -10.42
C GLY A 221 1.21 -3.51 -10.00
N ASP A 222 1.39 -4.84 -10.10
CA ASP A 222 0.43 -5.85 -9.63
C ASP A 222 -0.01 -5.60 -8.18
N HIS A 223 0.95 -5.35 -7.27
CA HIS A 223 0.65 -5.07 -5.86
C HIS A 223 -0.09 -3.75 -5.67
N ALA A 224 0.26 -2.70 -6.42
CA ALA A 224 -0.49 -1.43 -6.38
C ALA A 224 -1.94 -1.60 -6.89
N THR A 225 -2.14 -2.43 -7.90
CA THR A 225 -3.47 -2.84 -8.40
C THR A 225 -4.27 -3.59 -7.33
N ASN A 226 -3.64 -4.55 -6.64
CA ASN A 226 -4.26 -5.24 -5.51
C ASN A 226 -4.70 -4.26 -4.40
N ILE A 227 -3.85 -3.29 -4.05
CA ILE A 227 -4.21 -2.24 -3.08
C ILE A 227 -5.47 -1.49 -3.55
N ALA A 228 -5.52 -1.07 -4.81
CA ALA A 228 -6.66 -0.35 -5.38
C ALA A 228 -7.96 -1.20 -5.38
N GLU A 229 -7.88 -2.50 -5.65
CA GLU A 229 -9.01 -3.43 -5.56
C GLU A 229 -9.53 -3.56 -4.11
N TRP A 230 -8.63 -3.58 -3.10
CA TRP A 230 -9.04 -3.54 -1.70
C TRP A 230 -9.69 -2.22 -1.32
N VAL A 231 -9.28 -1.11 -1.93
CA VAL A 231 -9.96 0.20 -1.77
C VAL A 231 -11.36 0.13 -2.36
N GLU A 232 -11.53 -0.37 -3.59
CA GLU A 232 -12.84 -0.54 -4.21
C GLU A 232 -13.75 -1.40 -3.31
N PHE A 233 -13.27 -2.54 -2.80
CA PHE A 233 -14.00 -3.36 -1.84
C PHE A 233 -14.38 -2.58 -0.57
N SER A 234 -13.49 -1.78 0.00
CA SER A 234 -13.76 -1.02 1.22
C SER A 234 -14.92 -0.04 1.06
N ILE A 235 -15.08 0.50 -0.14
CA ILE A 235 -16.10 1.50 -0.49
C ILE A 235 -17.41 0.83 -0.89
N THR A 236 -17.36 -0.12 -1.84
CA THR A 236 -18.53 -0.75 -2.46
C THR A 236 -19.07 -1.94 -1.66
N GLY A 237 -18.21 -2.64 -0.93
CA GLY A 237 -18.52 -3.91 -0.27
C GLY A 237 -18.51 -5.11 -1.21
N VAL A 238 -18.15 -4.93 -2.47
CA VAL A 238 -18.04 -6.00 -3.47
C VAL A 238 -16.56 -6.22 -3.75
N HIS A 239 -16.08 -7.45 -3.54
CA HIS A 239 -14.75 -7.89 -3.95
C HIS A 239 -14.86 -8.47 -5.36
N LYS A 240 -13.99 -8.06 -6.27
CA LYS A 240 -13.87 -8.76 -7.54
C LYS A 240 -13.42 -10.19 -7.26
N GLU A 241 -14.18 -11.19 -7.71
CA GLU A 241 -13.72 -12.57 -7.70
C GLU A 241 -12.46 -12.63 -8.56
N SER A 242 -11.34 -13.03 -7.95
CA SER A 242 -10.11 -13.31 -8.69
C SER A 242 -10.48 -14.38 -9.73
N HIS A 243 -10.42 -14.07 -10.99
CA HIS A 243 -10.44 -15.09 -12.03
C HIS A 243 -9.14 -15.89 -11.91
N ILE A 244 -9.24 -17.01 -11.14
CA ILE A 244 -8.21 -18.07 -11.10
C ILE A 244 -8.27 -18.87 -12.38
#